data_e60999fe8e698b318b3d76ee886133f6
#
_entry.id   e60999fe8e698b318b3d76ee886133f6
#
_cell.length_a   1.000
_cell.length_b   1.000
_cell.length_c   1.000
_cell.angle_alpha   90.00
_cell.angle_beta   90.00
_cell.angle_gamma   90.00
#
_symmetry.space_group_name_H-M   'P 1'
#
loop_
_entity.id
_entity.type
_entity.pdbx_description
1 polymer ?
#
loop_
_entity_poly.entity_id
_entity_poly.type
_entity_poly.pdbx_seq_one_letter_code
_entity_poly.pdbx_strand_id
1 'polypeptide(L)'
;MIKIGCCGYPVGRKKYQETFRLVEINRTFYKIPKISTVIKWREEAPADFEFTVKAHQDISHKYKLKLEDALKVFEAMKPICQNLAAKILLIQTPASFKPDRLKDAEEFFKSIRREELTVVWETRGPSWEDEETRETLRHILESVDVPHVTDPFKSLPVYTGSIAYLRLHGSGPRMYYYQYSNEELTELHRIVKSLESDEREVYVLFNNLSMFEDASRFLSFIETGRFPPLTLRGTDSIKDILSRIKYPSTKSTIMKRIGWRLIELDEQKQVRLEELLRDIPSRTYKNAEEILKEVTF
;
A
#
# COMPACT_ATOMS: atom_id res chain seq x y z
N MET A 1 -4.64 -18.78 0.88
CA MET A 1 -5.48 -17.98 -0.07
C MET A 1 -4.91 -16.57 -0.20
N ILE A 2 -4.86 -16.02 -1.46
CA ILE A 2 -4.34 -14.66 -1.73
C ILE A 2 -5.52 -13.69 -1.82
N LYS A 3 -5.48 -12.59 -1.06
CA LYS A 3 -6.48 -11.52 -1.04
C LYS A 3 -5.86 -10.20 -1.48
N ILE A 4 -6.44 -9.56 -2.50
CA ILE A 4 -5.88 -8.36 -3.11
C ILE A 4 -6.81 -7.18 -2.91
N GLY A 5 -6.25 -6.03 -2.56
CA GLY A 5 -6.97 -4.79 -2.39
C GLY A 5 -6.08 -3.56 -2.38
N CYS A 6 -6.65 -2.44 -1.98
CA CYS A 6 -5.95 -1.17 -1.88
C CYS A 6 -6.07 -0.56 -0.49
N CYS A 7 -5.12 0.30 -0.16
CA CYS A 7 -5.14 1.09 1.06
C CYS A 7 -6.05 2.32 0.89
N GLY A 8 -7.36 2.10 0.97
CA GLY A 8 -8.42 3.06 0.70
C GLY A 8 -9.09 2.87 -0.66
N TYR A 9 -10.02 3.75 -0.97
CA TYR A 9 -10.77 3.75 -2.23
C TYR A 9 -10.16 4.75 -3.22
N PRO A 10 -9.34 4.30 -4.20
CA PRO A 10 -8.76 5.20 -5.21
C PRO A 10 -9.76 5.63 -6.29
N VAL A 11 -10.89 4.93 -6.37
CA VAL A 11 -12.02 5.21 -7.27
C VAL A 11 -13.33 5.18 -6.46
N GLY A 12 -14.46 5.50 -7.11
CA GLY A 12 -15.77 5.40 -6.45
C GLY A 12 -16.03 4.01 -5.87
N ARG A 13 -16.63 3.92 -4.67
CA ARG A 13 -16.82 2.67 -3.93
C ARG A 13 -17.49 1.57 -4.76
N LYS A 14 -18.54 1.90 -5.49
CA LYS A 14 -19.27 0.94 -6.34
C LYS A 14 -18.31 0.28 -7.34
N LYS A 15 -17.58 1.07 -8.12
CA LYS A 15 -16.59 0.58 -9.08
C LYS A 15 -15.49 -0.26 -8.42
N TYR A 16 -15.04 0.17 -7.24
CA TYR A 16 -14.03 -0.56 -6.47
C TYR A 16 -14.54 -1.96 -6.06
N GLN A 17 -15.74 -2.03 -5.50
CA GLN A 17 -16.36 -3.26 -5.00
C GLN A 17 -16.79 -4.22 -6.13
N GLU A 18 -16.96 -3.74 -7.34
CA GLU A 18 -17.14 -4.57 -8.54
C GLU A 18 -15.85 -5.34 -8.91
N THR A 19 -14.68 -4.76 -8.57
CA THR A 19 -13.36 -5.32 -8.91
C THR A 19 -12.75 -6.13 -7.76
N PHE A 20 -12.80 -5.60 -6.54
CA PHE A 20 -12.13 -6.18 -5.38
C PHE A 20 -13.12 -6.62 -4.31
N ARG A 21 -12.65 -7.57 -3.45
CA ARG A 21 -13.37 -8.03 -2.25
C ARG A 21 -12.69 -7.63 -0.95
N LEU A 22 -11.65 -6.81 -1.02
CA LEU A 22 -10.84 -6.36 0.13
C LEU A 22 -10.50 -4.86 0.03
N VAL A 23 -10.62 -4.14 1.15
CA VAL A 23 -10.08 -2.77 1.28
C VAL A 23 -9.52 -2.53 2.67
N GLU A 24 -8.40 -1.82 2.77
CA GLU A 24 -7.91 -1.27 4.04
C GLU A 24 -8.50 0.13 4.26
N ILE A 25 -9.21 0.33 5.36
CA ILE A 25 -9.73 1.65 5.72
C ILE A 25 -8.63 2.50 6.35
N ASN A 26 -8.12 3.48 5.60
CA ASN A 26 -7.06 4.40 6.05
C ASN A 26 -7.59 5.70 6.69
N ARG A 27 -8.87 6.03 6.48
CA ARG A 27 -9.45 7.27 7.05
C ARG A 27 -9.44 7.27 8.58
N THR A 28 -9.56 6.11 9.18
CA THR A 28 -9.49 5.88 10.63
C THR A 28 -8.16 6.29 11.25
N PHE A 29 -7.08 6.29 10.48
CA PHE A 29 -5.76 6.77 10.90
C PHE A 29 -5.77 8.25 11.28
N TYR A 30 -6.53 9.08 10.57
CA TYR A 30 -6.60 10.53 10.79
C TYR A 30 -7.73 10.95 11.72
N LYS A 31 -8.84 10.22 11.72
CA LYS A 31 -10.03 10.53 12.52
C LYS A 31 -10.85 9.27 12.76
N ILE A 32 -11.16 9.00 14.01
CA ILE A 32 -12.10 7.95 14.39
C ILE A 32 -13.51 8.37 13.92
N PRO A 33 -14.14 7.61 13.01
CA PRO A 33 -15.46 7.96 12.49
C PRO A 33 -16.57 7.72 13.53
N LYS A 34 -17.73 8.32 13.34
CA LYS A 34 -18.93 7.96 14.10
C LYS A 34 -19.36 6.53 13.75
N ILE A 35 -19.86 5.79 14.73
CA ILE A 35 -20.33 4.41 14.54
C ILE A 35 -21.41 4.32 13.45
N SER A 36 -22.36 5.27 13.39
CA SER A 36 -23.37 5.32 12.33
C SER A 36 -22.77 5.40 10.91
N THR A 37 -21.61 6.06 10.75
CA THR A 37 -20.90 6.11 9.48
C THR A 37 -20.27 4.77 9.14
N VAL A 38 -19.73 4.06 10.14
CA VAL A 38 -19.10 2.75 9.99
C VAL A 38 -20.12 1.68 9.61
N ILE A 39 -21.28 1.67 10.30
CA ILE A 39 -22.41 0.79 9.98
C ILE A 39 -22.83 0.99 8.52
N LYS A 40 -23.01 2.25 8.10
CA LYS A 40 -23.35 2.55 6.70
C LYS A 40 -22.31 2.03 5.70
N TRP A 41 -21.01 2.09 6.02
CA TRP A 41 -19.97 1.52 5.15
C TRP A 41 -20.11 0.01 5.01
N ARG A 42 -20.46 -0.70 6.09
CA ARG A 42 -20.69 -2.15 6.05
C ARG A 42 -21.95 -2.50 5.25
N GLU A 43 -23.04 -1.78 5.48
CA GLU A 43 -24.32 -1.99 4.80
C GLU A 43 -24.24 -1.73 3.28
N GLU A 44 -23.44 -0.74 2.86
CA GLU A 44 -23.23 -0.38 1.45
C GLU A 44 -22.29 -1.36 0.71
N ALA A 45 -21.59 -2.25 1.42
CA ALA A 45 -20.67 -3.20 0.82
C ALA A 45 -21.30 -4.59 0.67
N PRO A 46 -20.89 -5.39 -0.34
CA PRO A 46 -21.31 -6.77 -0.49
C PRO A 46 -21.07 -7.59 0.78
N ALA A 47 -21.85 -8.64 0.99
CA ALA A 47 -21.74 -9.47 2.19
C ALA A 47 -20.37 -10.15 2.33
N ASP A 48 -19.78 -10.55 1.21
CA ASP A 48 -18.46 -11.18 1.08
C ASP A 48 -17.29 -10.17 1.04
N PHE A 49 -17.58 -8.86 1.16
CA PHE A 49 -16.56 -7.82 1.11
C PHE A 49 -15.85 -7.69 2.46
N GLU A 50 -14.54 -7.81 2.44
CA GLU A 50 -13.68 -7.76 3.63
C GLU A 50 -13.11 -6.36 3.84
N PHE A 51 -13.15 -5.92 5.10
CA PHE A 51 -12.50 -4.70 5.56
C PHE A 51 -11.33 -5.05 6.46
N THR A 52 -10.20 -4.39 6.26
CA THR A 52 -9.17 -4.22 7.27
C THR A 52 -9.11 -2.77 7.70
N VAL A 53 -8.63 -2.50 8.90
CA VAL A 53 -8.67 -1.16 9.48
C VAL A 53 -7.27 -0.72 9.86
N LYS A 54 -6.85 0.47 9.42
CA LYS A 54 -5.64 1.10 9.93
C LYS A 54 -5.97 1.85 11.21
N ALA A 55 -5.29 1.53 12.29
CA ALA A 55 -5.46 2.13 13.60
C ALA A 55 -5.18 3.65 13.58
N HIS A 56 -5.82 4.38 14.51
CA HIS A 56 -5.64 5.82 14.64
C HIS A 56 -4.18 6.16 14.98
N GLN A 57 -3.67 7.23 14.37
CA GLN A 57 -2.27 7.66 14.50
C GLN A 57 -1.84 7.93 15.96
N ASP A 58 -2.77 8.26 16.84
CA ASP A 58 -2.42 8.55 18.24
C ASP A 58 -1.78 7.34 18.93
N ILE A 59 -2.17 6.11 18.58
CA ILE A 59 -1.55 4.90 19.13
C ILE A 59 -0.04 4.90 18.86
N SER A 60 0.35 5.12 17.61
CA SER A 60 1.71 4.87 17.12
C SER A 60 2.55 6.13 16.94
N HIS A 61 1.97 7.25 16.52
CA HIS A 61 2.68 8.48 16.20
C HIS A 61 2.76 9.43 17.42
N LYS A 62 1.63 9.65 18.10
CA LYS A 62 1.55 10.54 19.24
C LYS A 62 2.06 9.87 20.52
N TYR A 63 1.44 8.76 20.89
CA TYR A 63 1.76 8.06 22.14
C TYR A 63 2.88 7.02 22.00
N LYS A 64 3.29 6.68 20.76
CA LYS A 64 4.41 5.80 20.46
C LYS A 64 4.34 4.47 21.23
N LEU A 65 3.16 3.86 21.26
CA LEU A 65 2.84 2.60 21.95
C LEU A 65 3.00 2.64 23.48
N LYS A 66 3.09 3.82 24.13
CA LYS A 66 3.07 3.92 25.58
C LYS A 66 1.72 3.48 26.13
N LEU A 67 1.76 2.57 27.12
CA LEU A 67 0.62 1.78 27.56
C LEU A 67 -0.65 2.59 27.81
N GLU A 68 -0.62 3.54 28.74
CA GLU A 68 -1.84 4.15 29.27
C GLU A 68 -2.70 4.82 28.20
N ASP A 69 -2.11 5.71 27.41
CA ASP A 69 -2.85 6.49 26.43
C ASP A 69 -3.08 5.73 25.13
N ALA A 70 -2.10 4.93 24.69
CA ALA A 70 -2.24 4.11 23.48
C ALA A 70 -3.34 3.05 23.64
N LEU A 71 -3.47 2.45 24.83
CA LEU A 71 -4.54 1.48 25.14
C LEU A 71 -5.93 2.12 25.05
N LYS A 72 -6.12 3.35 25.57
CA LYS A 72 -7.41 4.06 25.46
C LYS A 72 -7.84 4.24 24.02
N VAL A 73 -6.89 4.59 23.14
CA VAL A 73 -7.18 4.75 21.70
C VAL A 73 -7.41 3.38 21.03
N PHE A 74 -6.66 2.35 21.40
CA PHE A 74 -6.88 0.99 20.91
C PHE A 74 -8.30 0.51 21.24
N GLU A 75 -8.76 0.67 22.49
CA GLU A 75 -10.11 0.32 22.90
C GLU A 75 -11.18 1.08 22.10
N ALA A 76 -10.93 2.36 21.76
CA ALA A 76 -11.82 3.14 20.91
C ALA A 76 -11.88 2.65 19.45
N MET A 77 -10.88 1.89 18.98
CA MET A 77 -10.89 1.30 17.64
C MET A 77 -11.70 -0.01 17.55
N LYS A 78 -11.89 -0.73 18.64
CA LYS A 78 -12.63 -2.01 18.65
C LYS A 78 -14.06 -1.87 18.10
N PRO A 79 -14.89 -0.93 18.55
CA PRO A 79 -16.24 -0.75 17.99
C PRO A 79 -16.22 -0.45 16.48
N ILE A 80 -15.16 0.22 15.97
CA ILE A 80 -15.01 0.46 14.53
C ILE A 80 -14.82 -0.88 13.80
N CYS A 81 -13.90 -1.72 14.28
CA CYS A 81 -13.65 -3.03 13.69
C CYS A 81 -14.89 -3.93 13.77
N GLN A 82 -15.55 -4.00 14.92
CA GLN A 82 -16.76 -4.80 15.12
C GLN A 82 -17.88 -4.41 14.16
N ASN A 83 -18.19 -3.12 14.04
CA ASN A 83 -19.26 -2.65 13.14
C ASN A 83 -18.90 -2.75 11.64
N LEU A 84 -17.63 -2.87 11.29
CA LEU A 84 -17.17 -3.20 9.92
C LEU A 84 -17.11 -4.71 9.67
N ALA A 85 -17.25 -5.54 10.70
CA ALA A 85 -16.88 -6.95 10.67
C ALA A 85 -15.41 -7.16 10.22
N ALA A 86 -14.53 -6.21 10.57
CA ALA A 86 -13.12 -6.26 10.24
C ALA A 86 -12.36 -7.10 11.26
N LYS A 87 -11.63 -8.11 10.77
CA LYS A 87 -10.84 -9.02 11.61
C LYS A 87 -9.39 -8.58 11.80
N ILE A 88 -8.92 -7.62 10.99
CA ILE A 88 -7.52 -7.17 10.99
C ILE A 88 -7.44 -5.69 11.33
N LEU A 89 -6.61 -5.37 12.34
CA LEU A 89 -6.26 -4.00 12.72
C LEU A 89 -4.76 -3.77 12.50
N LEU A 90 -4.42 -2.92 11.56
CA LEU A 90 -3.04 -2.52 11.28
C LEU A 90 -2.60 -1.37 12.18
N ILE A 91 -1.55 -1.57 12.94
CA ILE A 91 -0.80 -0.51 13.62
C ILE A 91 0.46 -0.22 12.81
N GLN A 92 0.66 1.02 12.39
CA GLN A 92 1.88 1.45 11.69
C GLN A 92 2.60 2.48 12.52
N THR A 93 3.87 2.22 12.84
CA THR A 93 4.74 3.18 13.54
C THR A 93 5.51 4.07 12.55
N PRO A 94 5.80 5.34 12.91
CA PRO A 94 6.60 6.22 12.07
C PRO A 94 8.08 5.82 12.08
N ALA A 95 8.86 6.30 11.11
CA ALA A 95 10.30 6.07 11.04
C ALA A 95 11.10 6.61 12.26
N SER A 96 10.49 7.50 13.03
CA SER A 96 11.05 7.97 14.32
C SER A 96 10.85 6.99 15.49
N PHE A 97 10.04 5.94 15.31
CA PHE A 97 9.94 4.82 16.24
C PHE A 97 11.02 3.81 15.87
N LYS A 98 12.08 3.76 16.64
CA LYS A 98 13.28 2.97 16.36
C LYS A 98 13.34 1.69 17.21
N PRO A 99 14.24 0.74 16.89
CA PRO A 99 14.41 -0.52 17.63
C PRO A 99 14.69 -0.39 19.13
N ASP A 100 15.28 0.71 19.58
CA ASP A 100 15.48 1.02 21.01
C ASP A 100 14.17 1.06 21.83
N ARG A 101 13.03 1.13 21.13
CA ARG A 101 11.68 1.13 21.71
C ARG A 101 10.94 -0.20 21.56
N LEU A 102 11.62 -1.28 21.21
CA LEU A 102 11.01 -2.59 21.07
C LEU A 102 10.33 -3.07 22.37
N LYS A 103 10.88 -2.72 23.54
CA LYS A 103 10.24 -3.03 24.82
C LYS A 103 8.88 -2.36 24.99
N ASP A 104 8.75 -1.09 24.60
CA ASP A 104 7.45 -0.38 24.64
C ASP A 104 6.42 -1.08 23.73
N ALA A 105 6.86 -1.54 22.55
CA ALA A 105 5.99 -2.28 21.63
C ALA A 105 5.57 -3.64 22.20
N GLU A 106 6.49 -4.39 22.76
CA GLU A 106 6.23 -5.69 23.38
C GLU A 106 5.23 -5.57 24.54
N GLU A 107 5.45 -4.60 25.45
CA GLU A 107 4.54 -4.32 26.56
C GLU A 107 3.15 -3.94 26.08
N PHE A 108 3.06 -3.08 25.06
CA PHE A 108 1.79 -2.69 24.46
C PHE A 108 1.06 -3.90 23.86
N PHE A 109 1.72 -4.71 23.03
CA PHE A 109 1.11 -5.86 22.39
C PHE A 109 0.72 -6.98 23.37
N LYS A 110 1.42 -7.13 24.51
CA LYS A 110 1.02 -8.03 25.60
C LYS A 110 -0.20 -7.53 26.38
N SER A 111 -0.40 -6.21 26.44
CA SER A 111 -1.44 -5.58 27.27
C SER A 111 -2.78 -5.41 26.55
N ILE A 112 -2.80 -5.38 25.21
CA ILE A 112 -4.03 -5.22 24.45
C ILE A 112 -4.92 -6.46 24.51
N ARG A 113 -6.22 -6.27 24.77
CA ARG A 113 -7.23 -7.33 24.68
C ARG A 113 -7.79 -7.34 23.26
N ARG A 114 -7.30 -8.25 22.42
CA ARG A 114 -7.59 -8.28 20.96
C ARG A 114 -8.96 -8.85 20.66
N GLU A 115 -9.53 -9.67 21.56
CA GLU A 115 -10.75 -10.46 21.29
C GLU A 115 -10.55 -11.31 20.02
N GLU A 116 -11.35 -11.06 18.97
CA GLU A 116 -11.23 -11.77 17.68
C GLU A 116 -10.35 -10.99 16.64
N LEU A 117 -9.69 -9.90 17.07
CA LEU A 117 -8.88 -9.09 16.16
C LEU A 117 -7.47 -9.65 16.02
N THR A 118 -7.05 -9.89 14.79
CA THR A 118 -5.64 -10.03 14.43
C THR A 118 -5.03 -8.64 14.33
N VAL A 119 -4.11 -8.33 15.24
CA VAL A 119 -3.36 -7.07 15.18
C VAL A 119 -2.08 -7.31 14.39
N VAL A 120 -1.82 -6.49 13.39
CA VAL A 120 -0.60 -6.55 12.57
C VAL A 120 0.19 -5.25 12.70
N TRP A 121 1.52 -5.34 12.65
CA TRP A 121 2.38 -4.18 12.90
C TRP A 121 3.32 -3.89 11.73
N GLU A 122 3.27 -2.65 11.24
CA GLU A 122 4.19 -2.13 10.23
C GLU A 122 5.24 -1.23 10.87
N THR A 123 6.50 -1.65 10.78
CA THR A 123 7.67 -0.83 11.12
C THR A 123 8.10 0.02 9.93
N ARG A 124 8.71 1.17 10.19
CA ARG A 124 9.17 2.10 9.15
C ARG A 124 10.58 2.59 9.42
N GLY A 125 11.37 2.69 8.35
CA GLY A 125 12.71 3.27 8.35
C GLY A 125 13.83 2.22 8.29
N PRO A 126 15.04 2.66 7.88
CA PRO A 126 16.16 1.75 7.61
C PRO A 126 16.75 1.09 8.88
N SER A 127 16.47 1.64 10.06
CA SER A 127 16.96 1.07 11.33
C SER A 127 16.35 -0.29 11.68
N TRP A 128 15.36 -0.77 10.91
CA TRP A 128 14.73 -2.06 11.09
C TRP A 128 15.30 -3.16 10.16
N GLU A 129 16.27 -2.82 9.31
CA GLU A 129 16.73 -3.71 8.23
C GLU A 129 18.01 -4.48 8.57
N ASP A 130 18.75 -4.10 9.66
CA ASP A 130 19.93 -4.89 10.07
C ASP A 130 19.52 -6.25 10.66
N GLU A 131 20.38 -7.25 10.51
CA GLU A 131 20.07 -8.65 10.81
C GLU A 131 19.76 -8.88 12.31
N GLU A 132 20.53 -8.27 13.23
CA GLU A 132 20.34 -8.40 14.68
C GLU A 132 18.99 -7.80 15.10
N THR A 133 18.65 -6.63 14.57
CA THR A 133 17.35 -5.99 14.82
C THR A 133 16.20 -6.85 14.29
N ARG A 134 16.33 -7.40 13.09
CA ARG A 134 15.32 -8.25 12.50
C ARG A 134 15.09 -9.54 13.30
N GLU A 135 16.16 -10.14 13.78
CA GLU A 135 16.07 -11.34 14.63
C GLU A 135 15.40 -11.03 15.98
N THR A 136 15.79 -9.93 16.63
CA THR A 136 15.15 -9.47 17.87
C THR A 136 13.67 -9.16 17.65
N LEU A 137 13.35 -8.47 16.55
CA LEU A 137 11.97 -8.17 16.15
C LEU A 137 11.17 -9.46 15.93
N ARG A 138 11.74 -10.46 15.26
CA ARG A 138 11.11 -11.76 15.02
C ARG A 138 10.70 -12.42 16.34
N HIS A 139 11.61 -12.54 17.28
CA HIS A 139 11.35 -13.16 18.58
C HIS A 139 10.24 -12.45 19.36
N ILE A 140 10.26 -11.11 19.37
CA ILE A 140 9.22 -10.34 20.05
C ILE A 140 7.87 -10.57 19.38
N LEU A 141 7.77 -10.44 18.05
CA LEU A 141 6.51 -10.59 17.32
C LEU A 141 5.93 -11.99 17.44
N GLU A 142 6.78 -13.01 17.42
CA GLU A 142 6.39 -14.40 17.65
C GLU A 142 5.84 -14.59 19.07
N SER A 143 6.50 -14.02 20.10
CA SER A 143 6.08 -14.12 21.50
C SER A 143 4.73 -13.46 21.79
N VAL A 144 4.35 -12.45 21.00
CA VAL A 144 3.08 -11.71 21.15
C VAL A 144 2.07 -12.03 20.06
N ASP A 145 2.39 -12.93 19.12
CA ASP A 145 1.57 -13.30 17.96
C ASP A 145 1.07 -12.07 17.18
N VAL A 146 2.01 -11.22 16.73
CA VAL A 146 1.75 -10.02 15.91
C VAL A 146 2.46 -10.14 14.57
N PRO A 147 1.76 -10.45 13.47
CA PRO A 147 2.34 -10.49 12.14
C PRO A 147 3.02 -9.17 11.75
N HIS A 148 4.23 -9.29 11.18
CA HIS A 148 5.00 -8.17 10.66
C HIS A 148 4.49 -7.75 9.30
N VAL A 149 4.18 -6.47 9.13
CA VAL A 149 3.76 -5.89 7.85
C VAL A 149 4.92 -5.21 7.17
N THR A 150 5.18 -5.58 5.92
CA THR A 150 6.28 -5.01 5.13
C THR A 150 5.83 -4.65 3.72
N ASP A 151 6.66 -3.86 3.05
CA ASP A 151 6.66 -3.75 1.60
C ASP A 151 7.60 -4.84 1.05
N PRO A 152 7.09 -5.84 0.32
CA PRO A 152 7.85 -7.03 -0.05
C PRO A 152 9.02 -6.74 -1.01
N PHE A 153 9.02 -5.59 -1.68
CA PHE A 153 10.15 -5.13 -2.50
C PHE A 153 11.27 -4.47 -1.69
N LYS A 154 11.06 -4.28 -0.37
CA LYS A 154 12.08 -3.77 0.54
C LYS A 154 12.61 -4.87 1.44
N SER A 155 11.71 -5.54 2.13
CA SER A 155 12.05 -6.68 2.98
C SER A 155 10.86 -7.61 3.17
N LEU A 156 11.14 -8.89 3.41
CA LEU A 156 10.10 -9.85 3.76
C LEU A 156 9.73 -9.72 5.25
N PRO A 157 8.49 -10.06 5.64
CA PRO A 157 8.10 -10.08 7.03
C PRO A 157 8.97 -11.06 7.83
N VAL A 158 9.36 -10.68 9.06
CA VAL A 158 10.14 -11.54 9.95
C VAL A 158 9.26 -12.56 10.69
N TYR A 159 7.96 -12.28 10.80
CA TYR A 159 6.96 -13.15 11.40
C TYR A 159 5.59 -12.93 10.71
N THR A 160 4.87 -13.98 10.39
CA THR A 160 3.59 -13.91 9.67
C THR A 160 2.42 -14.51 10.45
N GLY A 161 2.64 -15.45 11.36
CA GLY A 161 1.53 -16.16 12.02
C GLY A 161 0.58 -16.83 11.00
N SER A 162 -0.73 -16.70 11.23
CA SER A 162 -1.79 -17.21 10.35
C SER A 162 -2.05 -16.33 9.13
N ILE A 163 -1.51 -15.11 9.09
CA ILE A 163 -1.64 -14.19 7.95
C ILE A 163 -0.31 -13.54 7.60
N ALA A 164 -0.02 -13.40 6.30
CA ALA A 164 1.00 -12.50 5.80
C ALA A 164 0.31 -11.23 5.26
N TYR A 165 0.74 -10.06 5.72
CA TYR A 165 0.11 -8.80 5.34
C TYR A 165 1.16 -7.87 4.69
N LEU A 166 1.00 -7.61 3.40
CA LEU A 166 1.94 -6.87 2.57
C LEU A 166 1.34 -5.54 2.13
N ARG A 167 2.12 -4.46 2.20
CA ARG A 167 1.69 -3.13 1.78
C ARG A 167 2.69 -2.52 0.80
N LEU A 168 2.27 -2.36 -0.45
CA LEU A 168 3.11 -1.94 -1.56
C LEU A 168 3.08 -0.41 -1.74
N HIS A 169 4.19 0.25 -1.46
CA HIS A 169 4.32 1.72 -1.48
C HIS A 169 5.05 2.25 -2.72
N GLY A 170 5.58 1.34 -3.55
CA GLY A 170 6.42 1.67 -4.69
C GLY A 170 7.91 1.74 -4.34
N SER A 171 8.76 1.31 -5.30
CA SER A 171 10.22 1.22 -5.18
C SER A 171 10.95 2.48 -5.67
N GLY A 172 10.22 3.51 -6.11
CA GLY A 172 10.80 4.76 -6.61
C GLY A 172 11.37 5.66 -5.51
N PRO A 173 12.14 6.67 -5.88
CA PRO A 173 12.78 7.60 -4.95
C PRO A 173 11.78 8.46 -4.17
N ARG A 174 10.56 8.56 -4.66
CA ARG A 174 9.46 9.27 -4.01
C ARG A 174 8.34 8.29 -3.66
N MET A 175 8.15 8.05 -2.37
CA MET A 175 7.11 7.16 -1.84
C MET A 175 5.74 7.46 -2.48
N TYR A 176 5.01 6.42 -2.84
CA TYR A 176 3.70 6.40 -3.49
C TYR A 176 3.69 6.81 -4.98
N TYR A 177 4.66 7.51 -5.49
CA TYR A 177 4.78 7.92 -6.91
C TYR A 177 5.40 6.78 -7.71
N TYR A 178 4.61 5.75 -7.94
CA TYR A 178 5.05 4.53 -8.58
C TYR A 178 3.92 3.82 -9.30
N GLN A 179 4.27 3.09 -10.35
CA GLN A 179 3.42 2.13 -11.05
C GLN A 179 4.25 0.88 -11.29
N TYR A 180 3.72 -0.30 -10.96
CA TYR A 180 4.44 -1.56 -11.08
C TYR A 180 4.40 -2.10 -12.50
N SER A 181 5.55 -2.56 -13.02
CA SER A 181 5.65 -3.22 -14.32
C SER A 181 5.11 -4.66 -14.27
N ASN A 182 4.97 -5.31 -15.43
CA ASN A 182 4.60 -6.71 -15.51
C ASN A 182 5.63 -7.61 -14.83
N GLU A 183 6.92 -7.30 -15.02
CA GLU A 183 8.03 -8.03 -14.41
C GLU A 183 7.98 -7.92 -12.88
N GLU A 184 7.77 -6.72 -12.36
CA GLU A 184 7.64 -6.49 -10.92
C GLU A 184 6.41 -7.20 -10.34
N LEU A 185 5.27 -7.16 -11.01
CA LEU A 185 4.07 -7.88 -10.56
C LEU A 185 4.25 -9.41 -10.66
N THR A 186 5.02 -9.91 -11.62
CA THR A 186 5.41 -11.33 -11.69
C THR A 186 6.31 -11.72 -10.52
N GLU A 187 7.27 -10.87 -10.16
CA GLU A 187 8.11 -11.09 -8.97
C GLU A 187 7.29 -11.03 -7.68
N LEU A 188 6.37 -10.07 -7.58
CA LEU A 188 5.42 -10.02 -6.47
C LEU A 188 4.65 -11.34 -6.33
N HIS A 189 4.21 -11.92 -7.44
CA HIS A 189 3.51 -13.20 -7.41
C HIS A 189 4.38 -14.33 -6.85
N ARG A 190 5.67 -14.40 -7.21
CA ARG A 190 6.60 -15.40 -6.64
C ARG A 190 6.76 -15.20 -5.13
N ILE A 191 6.93 -13.97 -4.67
CA ILE A 191 7.01 -13.63 -3.24
C ILE A 191 5.73 -14.05 -2.51
N VAL A 192 4.58 -13.67 -3.03
CA VAL A 192 3.28 -13.99 -2.42
C VAL A 192 3.07 -15.49 -2.33
N LYS A 193 3.43 -16.24 -3.40
CA LYS A 193 3.36 -17.71 -3.40
C LYS A 193 4.29 -18.35 -2.38
N SER A 194 5.48 -17.80 -2.14
CA SER A 194 6.40 -18.31 -1.12
C SER A 194 5.89 -18.09 0.32
N LEU A 195 5.01 -17.12 0.52
CA LEU A 195 4.38 -16.83 1.82
C LEU A 195 3.07 -17.58 2.04
N GLU A 196 2.46 -18.12 0.97
CA GLU A 196 1.18 -18.85 1.04
C GLU A 196 1.39 -20.25 1.62
N SER A 197 0.46 -20.71 2.45
CA SER A 197 0.33 -22.11 2.89
C SER A 197 -1.14 -22.44 3.13
N ASP A 198 -1.45 -23.69 3.38
CA ASP A 198 -2.84 -24.11 3.66
C ASP A 198 -3.44 -23.42 4.90
N GLU A 199 -2.57 -23.06 5.86
CA GLU A 199 -2.95 -22.41 7.11
C GLU A 199 -2.74 -20.89 7.09
N ARG A 200 -2.22 -20.30 5.99
CA ARG A 200 -1.88 -18.88 5.91
C ARG A 200 -2.54 -18.18 4.76
N GLU A 201 -3.30 -17.15 5.08
CA GLU A 201 -3.82 -16.20 4.10
C GLU A 201 -2.77 -15.09 3.82
N VAL A 202 -2.69 -14.64 2.56
CA VAL A 202 -1.78 -13.56 2.16
C VAL A 202 -2.58 -12.35 1.70
N TYR A 203 -2.46 -11.25 2.42
CA TYR A 203 -3.07 -9.96 2.11
C TYR A 203 -2.09 -9.09 1.35
N VAL A 204 -2.48 -8.64 0.16
CA VAL A 204 -1.66 -7.81 -0.72
C VAL A 204 -2.37 -6.47 -0.95
N LEU A 205 -1.92 -5.42 -0.27
CA LEU A 205 -2.55 -4.10 -0.25
C LEU A 205 -1.69 -3.10 -1.01
N PHE A 206 -2.18 -2.66 -2.15
CA PHE A 206 -1.51 -1.61 -2.92
C PHE A 206 -1.76 -0.23 -2.29
N ASN A 207 -0.70 0.54 -2.10
CA ASN A 207 -0.71 1.85 -1.45
C ASN A 207 0.15 2.88 -2.22
N ASN A 208 0.00 2.90 -3.52
CA ASN A 208 0.67 3.83 -4.43
C ASN A 208 -0.36 4.61 -5.26
N LEU A 209 0.08 5.61 -6.04
CA LEU A 209 -0.85 6.45 -6.81
C LEU A 209 -1.54 5.71 -7.96
N SER A 210 -0.99 4.59 -8.44
CA SER A 210 -1.62 3.70 -9.43
C SER A 210 -2.28 2.47 -8.80
N MET A 211 -2.54 2.47 -7.48
CA MET A 211 -2.97 1.27 -6.75
C MET A 211 -4.18 0.55 -7.33
N PHE A 212 -5.14 1.25 -7.93
CA PHE A 212 -6.29 0.58 -8.56
C PHE A 212 -5.88 -0.20 -9.81
N GLU A 213 -5.09 0.41 -10.68
CA GLU A 213 -4.62 -0.22 -11.91
C GLU A 213 -3.65 -1.37 -11.60
N ASP A 214 -2.69 -1.15 -10.72
CA ASP A 214 -1.70 -2.17 -10.34
C ASP A 214 -2.34 -3.37 -9.65
N ALA A 215 -3.26 -3.14 -8.70
CA ALA A 215 -4.01 -4.19 -8.03
C ALA A 215 -4.92 -4.97 -9.01
N SER A 216 -5.58 -4.28 -9.94
CA SER A 216 -6.43 -4.93 -10.96
C SER A 216 -5.61 -5.78 -11.92
N ARG A 217 -4.43 -5.31 -12.34
CA ARG A 217 -3.51 -6.06 -13.19
C ARG A 217 -2.96 -7.29 -12.46
N PHE A 218 -2.60 -7.13 -11.20
CA PHE A 218 -2.12 -8.23 -10.39
C PHE A 218 -3.20 -9.29 -10.14
N LEU A 219 -4.43 -8.86 -9.83
CA LEU A 219 -5.59 -9.76 -9.70
C LEU A 219 -5.81 -10.56 -10.99
N SER A 220 -5.89 -9.88 -12.13
CA SER A 220 -6.06 -10.53 -13.44
C SER A 220 -4.94 -11.54 -13.72
N PHE A 221 -3.69 -11.19 -13.40
CA PHE A 221 -2.56 -12.10 -13.60
C PHE A 221 -2.67 -13.37 -12.74
N ILE A 222 -3.09 -13.24 -11.48
CA ILE A 222 -3.31 -14.41 -10.60
C ILE A 222 -4.44 -15.30 -11.13
N GLU A 223 -5.52 -14.72 -11.61
CA GLU A 223 -6.71 -15.44 -12.07
C GLU A 223 -6.51 -16.08 -13.46
N THR A 224 -5.82 -15.41 -14.36
CA THR A 224 -5.76 -15.77 -15.79
C THR A 224 -4.36 -16.10 -16.32
N GLY A 225 -3.32 -15.80 -15.56
CA GLY A 225 -1.93 -15.88 -16.02
C GLY A 225 -1.53 -14.77 -17.00
N ARG A 226 -2.37 -13.73 -17.20
CA ARG A 226 -2.14 -12.66 -18.17
C ARG A 226 -2.36 -11.29 -17.56
N PHE A 227 -1.52 -10.33 -17.94
CA PHE A 227 -1.72 -8.93 -17.59
C PHE A 227 -2.65 -8.26 -18.61
N PRO A 228 -3.67 -7.53 -18.17
CA PRO A 228 -4.40 -6.64 -19.08
C PRO A 228 -3.48 -5.47 -19.48
N PRO A 229 -3.71 -4.85 -20.66
CA PRO A 229 -2.93 -3.71 -21.11
C PRO A 229 -3.01 -2.54 -20.13
N LEU A 230 -1.96 -1.70 -20.11
CA LEU A 230 -1.98 -0.47 -19.33
C LEU A 230 -3.02 0.52 -19.86
N THR A 231 -3.55 1.33 -18.95
CA THR A 231 -4.44 2.45 -19.31
C THR A 231 -3.72 3.46 -20.22
N LEU A 232 -2.41 3.66 -20.01
CA LEU A 232 -1.56 4.47 -20.89
C LEU A 232 -0.90 3.57 -21.92
N ARG A 233 -1.41 3.61 -23.16
CA ARG A 233 -0.95 2.78 -24.27
C ARG A 233 -0.69 3.63 -25.52
N GLY A 234 0.45 3.38 -26.17
CA GLY A 234 0.86 4.09 -27.37
C GLY A 234 1.26 5.55 -27.15
N THR A 235 1.72 6.19 -28.20
CA THR A 235 2.23 7.57 -28.16
C THR A 235 1.14 8.61 -27.88
N ASP A 236 -0.12 8.33 -28.21
CA ASP A 236 -1.24 9.25 -27.95
C ASP A 236 -1.52 9.40 -26.46
N SER A 237 -1.24 8.36 -25.64
CA SER A 237 -1.34 8.45 -24.18
C SER A 237 -0.33 9.45 -23.59
N ILE A 238 0.83 9.62 -24.24
CA ILE A 238 1.83 10.60 -23.83
C ILE A 238 1.31 12.02 -24.07
N LYS A 239 0.68 12.27 -25.22
CA LYS A 239 0.02 13.55 -25.49
C LYS A 239 -1.06 13.86 -24.47
N ASP A 240 -1.93 12.90 -24.18
CA ASP A 240 -3.01 13.07 -23.22
C ASP A 240 -2.49 13.39 -21.82
N ILE A 241 -1.49 12.66 -21.30
CA ILE A 241 -0.94 12.93 -19.98
C ILE A 241 -0.21 14.27 -19.91
N LEU A 242 0.54 14.65 -20.95
CA LEU A 242 1.22 15.94 -21.04
C LEU A 242 0.22 17.11 -21.12
N SER A 243 -0.90 16.94 -21.83
CA SER A 243 -1.94 17.98 -21.94
C SER A 243 -2.60 18.33 -20.60
N ARG A 244 -2.59 17.42 -19.62
CA ARG A 244 -3.16 17.62 -18.28
C ARG A 244 -2.24 18.35 -17.31
N ILE A 245 -1.01 18.69 -17.73
CA ILE A 245 -0.07 19.46 -16.92
C ILE A 245 -0.42 20.94 -17.01
N LYS A 246 -0.26 21.66 -15.90
CA LYS A 246 -0.32 23.12 -15.93
C LYS A 246 0.99 23.68 -16.47
N TYR A 247 0.91 24.49 -17.52
CA TYR A 247 2.02 25.19 -18.14
C TYR A 247 1.99 26.68 -17.81
N PRO A 248 3.15 27.39 -17.85
CA PRO A 248 4.48 26.88 -18.14
C PRO A 248 5.01 25.99 -17.03
N SER A 249 5.81 24.97 -17.38
CA SER A 249 6.35 24.00 -16.43
C SER A 249 7.78 23.60 -16.80
N THR A 250 8.66 23.48 -15.79
CA THR A 250 10.04 23.03 -16.03
C THR A 250 10.09 21.51 -16.25
N LYS A 251 11.11 21.02 -16.98
CA LYS A 251 11.39 19.58 -17.13
C LYS A 251 11.33 18.86 -15.78
N SER A 252 12.05 19.38 -14.78
CA SER A 252 12.08 18.80 -13.43
C SER A 252 10.68 18.67 -12.79
N THR A 253 9.83 19.69 -12.95
CA THR A 253 8.45 19.66 -12.44
C THR A 253 7.62 18.62 -13.18
N ILE A 254 7.77 18.49 -14.49
CA ILE A 254 7.07 17.50 -15.32
C ILE A 254 7.48 16.10 -14.91
N MET A 255 8.80 15.82 -14.88
CA MET A 255 9.36 14.55 -14.44
C MET A 255 8.83 14.14 -13.05
N LYS A 256 8.83 15.07 -12.10
CA LYS A 256 8.35 14.84 -10.73
C LYS A 256 6.85 14.51 -10.66
N ARG A 257 6.04 15.08 -11.56
CA ARG A 257 4.58 14.87 -11.56
C ARG A 257 4.15 13.59 -12.25
N ILE A 258 4.78 13.25 -13.38
CA ILE A 258 4.28 12.17 -14.24
C ILE A 258 5.36 11.16 -14.65
N GLY A 259 6.65 11.43 -14.42
CA GLY A 259 7.77 10.58 -14.87
C GLY A 259 7.68 9.14 -14.38
N TRP A 260 7.09 8.93 -13.23
CA TRP A 260 6.90 7.62 -12.58
C TRP A 260 5.85 6.72 -13.27
N ARG A 261 5.06 7.25 -14.20
CA ARG A 261 4.01 6.49 -14.87
C ARG A 261 4.57 5.57 -15.93
N LEU A 262 4.02 4.36 -16.00
CA LEU A 262 4.31 3.40 -17.07
C LEU A 262 3.44 3.69 -18.29
N ILE A 263 4.02 3.52 -19.46
CA ILE A 263 3.37 3.54 -20.77
C ILE A 263 3.70 2.23 -21.46
N GLU A 264 2.70 1.60 -22.01
CA GLU A 264 2.83 0.43 -22.88
C GLU A 264 2.99 0.92 -24.33
N LEU A 265 4.21 0.86 -24.84
CA LEU A 265 4.48 1.27 -26.25
C LEU A 265 3.99 0.23 -27.25
N ASP A 266 4.20 -1.05 -26.91
CA ASP A 266 3.69 -2.21 -27.63
C ASP A 266 3.40 -3.38 -26.63
N GLU A 267 2.98 -4.54 -27.13
CA GLU A 267 2.57 -5.68 -26.28
C GLU A 267 3.68 -6.24 -25.38
N GLN A 268 4.94 -5.92 -25.67
CA GLN A 268 6.10 -6.46 -24.95
C GLN A 268 6.91 -5.36 -24.25
N LYS A 269 6.65 -4.09 -24.52
CA LYS A 269 7.51 -3.00 -24.06
C LYS A 269 6.74 -2.01 -23.21
N GLN A 270 7.00 -2.06 -21.91
CA GLN A 270 6.60 -1.04 -20.93
C GLN A 270 7.80 -0.15 -20.60
N VAL A 271 7.61 1.15 -20.63
CA VAL A 271 8.64 2.13 -20.28
C VAL A 271 8.09 3.16 -19.29
N ARG A 272 8.94 3.68 -18.42
CA ARG A 272 8.58 4.83 -17.59
C ARG A 272 8.63 6.10 -18.42
N LEU A 273 7.68 6.98 -18.20
CA LEU A 273 7.65 8.27 -18.92
C LEU A 273 8.92 9.07 -18.67
N GLU A 274 9.55 8.95 -17.51
CA GLU A 274 10.84 9.59 -17.23
C GLU A 274 11.97 9.12 -18.14
N GLU A 275 11.92 7.89 -18.63
CA GLU A 275 12.90 7.37 -19.60
C GLU A 275 12.75 8.06 -20.94
N LEU A 276 11.50 8.23 -21.39
CA LEU A 276 11.21 8.95 -22.66
C LEU A 276 11.51 10.44 -22.57
N LEU A 277 11.37 11.03 -21.39
CA LEU A 277 11.64 12.45 -21.16
C LEU A 277 13.09 12.74 -20.69
N ARG A 278 13.95 11.71 -20.59
CA ARG A 278 15.29 11.85 -20.03
C ARG A 278 16.14 12.85 -20.82
N ASP A 279 16.10 12.75 -22.14
CA ASP A 279 17.01 13.45 -23.04
C ASP A 279 16.47 14.77 -23.56
N ILE A 280 15.21 15.15 -23.26
CA ILE A 280 14.71 16.48 -23.62
C ILE A 280 15.47 17.57 -22.88
N PRO A 281 15.67 18.77 -23.49
CA PRO A 281 16.40 19.87 -22.87
C PRO A 281 15.89 20.30 -21.51
N SER A 282 16.81 20.63 -20.58
CA SER A 282 16.45 21.10 -19.23
C SER A 282 16.05 22.59 -19.28
N ARG A 283 14.78 22.86 -19.58
CA ARG A 283 14.22 24.21 -19.71
C ARG A 283 12.76 24.25 -19.22
N THR A 284 12.17 25.42 -19.29
CA THR A 284 10.73 25.62 -19.09
C THR A 284 10.00 25.43 -20.42
N TYR A 285 8.94 24.62 -20.40
CA TYR A 285 8.07 24.34 -21.54
C TYR A 285 6.77 25.11 -21.39
N LYS A 286 6.29 25.70 -22.49
CA LYS A 286 5.08 26.54 -22.51
C LYS A 286 3.82 25.72 -22.71
N ASN A 287 3.93 24.54 -23.32
CA ASN A 287 2.82 23.62 -23.61
C ASN A 287 3.34 22.19 -23.84
N ALA A 288 2.43 21.25 -24.02
CA ALA A 288 2.74 19.84 -24.29
C ALA A 288 3.44 19.64 -25.65
N GLU A 289 3.10 20.45 -26.66
CA GLU A 289 3.62 20.30 -28.03
C GLU A 289 5.13 20.58 -28.08
N GLU A 290 5.63 21.53 -27.29
CA GLU A 290 7.06 21.79 -27.19
C GLU A 290 7.83 20.55 -26.68
N ILE A 291 7.24 19.77 -25.76
CA ILE A 291 7.85 18.54 -25.24
C ILE A 291 7.81 17.45 -26.29
N LEU A 292 6.65 17.26 -26.92
CA LEU A 292 6.45 16.20 -27.92
C LEU A 292 7.37 16.32 -29.12
N LYS A 293 7.81 17.54 -29.48
CA LYS A 293 8.81 17.78 -30.54
C LYS A 293 10.22 17.33 -30.17
N GLU A 294 10.50 17.21 -28.89
CA GLU A 294 11.82 16.83 -28.36
C GLU A 294 11.89 15.34 -28.00
N VAL A 295 10.75 14.66 -27.85
CA VAL A 295 10.70 13.23 -27.51
C VAL A 295 10.92 12.40 -28.75
N THR A 296 11.90 11.49 -28.67
CA THR A 296 12.13 10.45 -29.68
C THR A 296 11.47 9.15 -29.22
N PHE A 297 10.60 8.58 -30.04
CA PHE A 297 9.83 7.34 -29.77
C PHE A 297 10.53 6.12 -30.37
#